data_535c802ef0bcf57368646d3c1e990a01
#
_entry.id   535c802ef0bcf57368646d3c1e990a01
#
_cell.length_a   1.000
_cell.length_b   1.000
_cell.length_c   1.000
_cell.angle_alpha   90.00
_cell.angle_beta   90.00
_cell.angle_gamma   90.00
#
_symmetry.space_group_name_H-M   'P 1'
#
loop_
_entity.id
_entity.type
_entity.pdbx_description
1 polymer ?
#
loop_
_entity_poly.entity_id
_entity_poly.type
_entity_poly.pdbx_seq_one_letter_code
_entity_poly.pdbx_strand_id
1 'polypeptide(L)'
;LTGFAALTWAHPPTPPAWKLAILAGEYGHFLALLSGLLVSLVLAQGGALGWNRFAVLVLLGVAAGLLLWPAVQAWRISRGLPDRLRAVWGVGAVPSRAALSLGRLFLPRLTRRLPVETREVLRVDGAGGLPLDFYRAVDGPRGGAPCVVMIHGGGWDGGDRTQLADANHRLAARGYAVAAISYRLAPQHRWPAAAEDVVAGIAYLRSHAAELGIDPERFILFGRSAGGQLATAVGYRPGQPFIRGVVAYYAPHDLHFAWRNTPEGGILDFFKLMRQYLGGAPEEASRAYDEASAYHAVTPQTPPTLLVHGGKDSLVWFRQSERLAARLAEHGVPHAYLALPWAVHAFDFNPDGPGGQLADFALETFLTAVTSGRREPASR
;
A
#
# COMPACT_ATOMS: atom_id res chain seq x y z
N LEU A 1 27.64 5.19 -8.05
CA LEU A 1 26.31 5.57 -8.51
C LEU A 1 25.68 4.52 -9.44
N THR A 2 26.41 4.03 -10.46
CA THR A 2 25.85 3.09 -11.46
C THR A 2 25.37 1.78 -10.82
N GLY A 3 26.15 1.20 -9.88
CA GLY A 3 25.73 -0.01 -9.14
C GLY A 3 24.46 0.22 -8.28
N PHE A 4 24.33 1.39 -7.66
CA PHE A 4 23.13 1.78 -6.93
C PHE A 4 21.94 2.00 -7.90
N ALA A 5 22.17 2.65 -9.03
CA ALA A 5 21.15 2.89 -10.05
C ALA A 5 20.59 1.60 -10.65
N ALA A 6 21.38 0.54 -10.75
CA ALA A 6 20.93 -0.78 -11.22
C ALA A 6 19.80 -1.38 -10.35
N LEU A 7 19.68 -0.98 -9.08
CA LEU A 7 18.60 -1.42 -8.18
C LEU A 7 17.21 -0.96 -8.64
N THR A 8 17.10 0.05 -9.51
CA THR A 8 15.82 0.45 -10.10
C THR A 8 15.27 -0.59 -11.10
N TRP A 9 16.12 -1.53 -11.57
CA TRP A 9 15.79 -2.56 -12.54
C TRP A 9 15.82 -3.97 -11.98
N ALA A 10 16.63 -4.20 -10.96
CA ALA A 10 16.82 -5.51 -10.35
C ALA A 10 15.72 -5.82 -9.33
N HIS A 11 15.48 -7.12 -9.14
CA HIS A 11 14.79 -7.59 -7.94
C HIS A 11 15.84 -7.68 -6.83
N PRO A 12 15.73 -6.87 -5.75
CA PRO A 12 16.73 -6.87 -4.71
C PRO A 12 16.80 -8.24 -4.01
N PRO A 13 18.00 -8.85 -3.89
CA PRO A 13 18.13 -10.21 -3.36
C PRO A 13 18.32 -10.28 -1.84
N THR A 14 18.58 -9.14 -1.18
CA THR A 14 18.89 -9.09 0.25
C THR A 14 18.16 -7.94 0.94
N PRO A 15 17.94 -7.98 2.29
CA PRO A 15 17.29 -6.88 3.00
C PRO A 15 17.99 -5.52 2.83
N PRO A 16 19.32 -5.40 2.88
CA PRO A 16 19.99 -4.13 2.59
C PRO A 16 19.76 -3.64 1.15
N ALA A 17 19.85 -4.53 0.16
CA ALA A 17 19.60 -4.21 -1.24
C ALA A 17 18.15 -3.73 -1.45
N TRP A 18 17.18 -4.35 -0.79
CA TRP A 18 15.79 -3.92 -0.81
C TRP A 18 15.59 -2.50 -0.26
N LYS A 19 16.19 -2.17 0.90
CA LYS A 19 16.14 -0.81 1.45
C LYS A 19 16.75 0.21 0.49
N LEU A 20 17.88 -0.12 -0.12
CA LEU A 20 18.52 0.72 -1.13
C LEU A 20 17.68 0.84 -2.40
N ALA A 21 16.96 -0.21 -2.81
CA ALA A 21 16.07 -0.18 -3.96
C ALA A 21 14.84 0.73 -3.73
N ILE A 22 14.29 0.81 -2.50
CA ILE A 22 13.29 1.81 -2.15
C ILE A 22 13.86 3.22 -2.38
N LEU A 23 15.07 3.50 -1.89
CA LEU A 23 15.70 4.80 -2.06
C LEU A 23 15.99 5.10 -3.54
N ALA A 24 16.48 4.13 -4.31
CA ALA A 24 16.72 4.29 -5.73
C ALA A 24 15.43 4.55 -6.52
N GLY A 25 14.33 3.85 -6.19
CA GLY A 25 13.03 3.98 -6.85
C GLY A 25 12.30 5.27 -6.51
N GLU A 26 12.31 5.66 -5.23
CA GLU A 26 11.47 6.77 -4.75
C GLU A 26 12.24 8.11 -4.58
N TYR A 27 13.59 8.10 -4.56
CA TYR A 27 14.44 9.28 -4.45
C TYR A 27 15.50 9.38 -5.56
N GLY A 28 15.54 8.41 -6.49
CA GLY A 28 16.57 8.32 -7.54
C GLY A 28 16.70 9.57 -8.40
N HIS A 29 15.61 10.29 -8.64
CA HIS A 29 15.59 11.53 -9.41
C HIS A 29 16.52 12.64 -8.83
N PHE A 30 16.72 12.70 -7.51
CA PHE A 30 17.71 13.62 -6.91
C PHE A 30 19.14 13.21 -7.25
N LEU A 31 19.43 11.91 -7.20
CA LEU A 31 20.75 11.40 -7.57
C LEU A 31 21.01 11.49 -9.07
N ALA A 32 19.96 11.47 -9.88
CA ALA A 32 20.07 11.74 -11.31
C ALA A 32 20.46 13.20 -11.58
N LEU A 33 19.93 14.17 -10.84
CA LEU A 33 20.36 15.57 -10.90
C LEU A 33 21.82 15.72 -10.50
N LEU A 34 22.24 15.04 -9.41
CA LEU A 34 23.65 15.01 -9.00
C LEU A 34 24.53 14.41 -10.10
N SER A 35 24.12 13.33 -10.74
CA SER A 35 24.85 12.74 -11.87
C SER A 35 25.00 13.74 -13.03
N GLY A 36 23.94 14.48 -13.35
CA GLY A 36 23.97 15.53 -14.38
C GLY A 36 24.96 16.68 -14.01
N LEU A 37 24.97 17.11 -12.74
CA LEU A 37 25.92 18.08 -12.25
C LEU A 37 27.38 17.59 -12.40
N LEU A 38 27.65 16.34 -12.01
CA LEU A 38 28.98 15.75 -12.15
C LEU A 38 29.42 15.65 -13.62
N VAL A 39 28.48 15.29 -14.53
CA VAL A 39 28.76 15.34 -15.99
C VAL A 39 29.17 16.73 -16.42
N SER A 40 28.40 17.76 -15.99
CA SER A 40 28.70 19.16 -16.33
C SER A 40 30.06 19.60 -15.80
N LEU A 41 30.43 19.20 -14.57
CA LEU A 41 31.75 19.51 -13.98
C LEU A 41 32.90 18.83 -14.73
N VAL A 42 32.74 17.55 -15.13
CA VAL A 42 33.75 16.84 -15.93
C VAL A 42 33.93 17.49 -17.30
N LEU A 43 32.85 17.97 -17.93
CA LEU A 43 32.93 18.66 -19.22
C LEU A 43 33.58 20.04 -19.07
N ALA A 44 33.27 20.78 -18.00
CA ALA A 44 33.84 22.13 -17.74
C ALA A 44 35.37 22.15 -17.50
N GLN A 45 35.97 21.02 -17.12
CA GLN A 45 37.42 20.94 -16.94
C GLN A 45 38.24 21.16 -18.23
N GLY A 46 37.60 21.16 -19.41
CA GLY A 46 38.24 21.36 -20.71
C GLY A 46 39.26 20.26 -21.07
N GLY A 47 39.97 20.45 -22.17
CA GLY A 47 41.02 19.54 -22.65
C GLY A 47 40.49 18.32 -23.46
N ALA A 48 41.38 17.49 -23.97
CA ALA A 48 41.04 16.33 -24.77
C ALA A 48 40.24 15.29 -23.98
N LEU A 49 39.24 14.69 -24.62
CA LEU A 49 38.43 13.63 -24.04
C LEU A 49 39.18 12.29 -24.09
N GLY A 50 40.08 12.11 -23.11
CA GLY A 50 40.77 10.82 -22.94
C GLY A 50 39.78 9.71 -22.52
N TRP A 51 40.20 8.45 -22.72
CA TRP A 51 39.38 7.26 -22.47
C TRP A 51 38.75 7.21 -21.06
N ASN A 52 39.51 7.59 -20.03
CA ASN A 52 39.01 7.61 -18.65
C ASN A 52 37.86 8.61 -18.46
N ARG A 53 37.98 9.82 -19.03
CA ARG A 53 36.89 10.84 -18.96
C ARG A 53 35.68 10.39 -19.73
N PHE A 54 35.85 9.79 -20.92
CA PHE A 54 34.75 9.22 -21.70
C PHE A 54 34.01 8.15 -20.91
N ALA A 55 34.74 7.20 -20.32
CA ALA A 55 34.16 6.15 -19.49
C ALA A 55 33.35 6.70 -18.29
N VAL A 56 33.89 7.70 -17.58
CA VAL A 56 33.19 8.37 -16.47
C VAL A 56 31.88 9.04 -16.95
N LEU A 57 31.92 9.76 -18.07
CA LEU A 57 30.72 10.40 -18.62
C LEU A 57 29.65 9.39 -19.02
N VAL A 58 30.05 8.28 -19.65
CA VAL A 58 29.11 7.19 -20.00
C VAL A 58 28.49 6.59 -18.75
N LEU A 59 29.29 6.27 -17.72
CA LEU A 59 28.78 5.68 -16.49
C LEU A 59 27.83 6.63 -15.74
N LEU A 60 28.14 7.92 -15.69
CA LEU A 60 27.26 8.93 -15.07
C LEU A 60 25.96 9.11 -15.88
N GLY A 61 26.05 9.10 -17.22
CA GLY A 61 24.87 9.16 -18.08
C GLY A 61 23.94 7.94 -17.91
N VAL A 62 24.52 6.74 -17.86
CA VAL A 62 23.78 5.50 -17.58
C VAL A 62 23.13 5.56 -16.19
N ALA A 63 23.89 5.99 -15.17
CA ALA A 63 23.33 6.12 -13.82
C ALA A 63 22.18 7.11 -13.77
N ALA A 64 22.31 8.28 -14.42
CA ALA A 64 21.22 9.26 -14.50
C ALA A 64 19.98 8.70 -15.17
N GLY A 65 20.13 8.00 -16.30
CA GLY A 65 19.02 7.37 -17.02
C GLY A 65 18.28 6.33 -16.17
N LEU A 66 19.01 5.45 -15.50
CA LEU A 66 18.45 4.42 -14.63
C LEU A 66 17.73 5.05 -13.42
N LEU A 67 18.30 6.08 -12.80
CA LEU A 67 17.73 6.77 -11.64
C LEU A 67 16.52 7.64 -11.99
N LEU A 68 16.43 8.16 -13.22
CA LEU A 68 15.25 8.87 -13.72
C LEU A 68 14.13 7.94 -14.17
N TRP A 69 14.45 6.69 -14.49
CA TRP A 69 13.48 5.74 -15.03
C TRP A 69 12.19 5.62 -14.21
N PRO A 70 12.23 5.50 -12.86
CA PRO A 70 11.03 5.48 -12.03
C PRO A 70 10.14 6.70 -12.23
N ALA A 71 10.72 7.90 -12.26
CA ALA A 71 9.98 9.15 -12.46
C ALA A 71 9.37 9.24 -13.89
N VAL A 72 10.10 8.77 -14.91
CA VAL A 72 9.60 8.69 -16.29
C VAL A 72 8.42 7.71 -16.40
N GLN A 73 8.53 6.54 -15.78
CA GLN A 73 7.42 5.57 -15.76
C GLN A 73 6.20 6.13 -15.01
N ALA A 74 6.43 6.76 -13.85
CA ALA A 74 5.35 7.41 -13.11
C ALA A 74 4.68 8.51 -13.94
N TRP A 75 5.44 9.31 -14.66
CA TRP A 75 4.89 10.32 -15.56
C TRP A 75 4.04 9.69 -16.68
N ARG A 76 4.51 8.59 -17.30
CA ARG A 76 3.73 7.87 -18.33
C ARG A 76 2.43 7.34 -17.76
N ILE A 77 2.46 6.69 -16.59
CA ILE A 77 1.28 6.13 -15.92
C ILE A 77 0.32 7.26 -15.53
N SER A 78 0.84 8.38 -15.00
CA SER A 78 0.02 9.51 -14.52
C SER A 78 -0.88 10.11 -15.58
N ARG A 79 -0.48 10.05 -16.87
CA ARG A 79 -1.26 10.60 -17.99
C ARG A 79 -2.54 9.82 -18.26
N GLY A 80 -2.53 8.51 -18.09
CA GLY A 80 -3.70 7.65 -18.32
C GLY A 80 -4.41 7.21 -17.04
N LEU A 81 -3.83 7.45 -15.86
CA LEU A 81 -4.38 6.99 -14.59
C LEU A 81 -5.75 7.61 -14.28
N PRO A 82 -5.97 8.95 -14.44
CA PRO A 82 -7.27 9.55 -14.19
C PRO A 82 -8.39 8.92 -15.02
N ASP A 83 -8.16 8.63 -16.31
CA ASP A 83 -9.17 8.05 -17.19
C ASP A 83 -9.48 6.60 -16.83
N ARG A 84 -8.46 5.82 -16.49
CA ARG A 84 -8.64 4.44 -16.01
C ARG A 84 -9.45 4.40 -14.72
N LEU A 85 -9.15 5.27 -13.77
CA LEU A 85 -9.89 5.33 -12.51
C LEU A 85 -11.31 5.86 -12.68
N ARG A 86 -11.50 6.82 -13.60
CA ARG A 86 -12.84 7.35 -13.98
C ARG A 86 -13.73 6.27 -14.57
N ALA A 87 -13.17 5.40 -15.38
CA ALA A 87 -13.91 4.29 -15.98
C ALA A 87 -14.44 3.30 -14.93
N VAL A 88 -13.74 3.14 -13.81
CA VAL A 88 -14.15 2.24 -12.72
C VAL A 88 -15.03 2.95 -11.69
N TRP A 89 -14.64 4.18 -11.28
CA TRP A 89 -15.20 4.85 -10.11
C TRP A 89 -16.12 6.03 -10.42
N GLY A 90 -16.24 6.41 -11.70
CA GLY A 90 -17.02 7.56 -12.14
C GLY A 90 -16.26 8.89 -12.10
N VAL A 91 -16.80 9.90 -12.79
CA VAL A 91 -16.15 11.21 -12.98
C VAL A 91 -15.99 11.97 -11.66
N GLY A 92 -17.01 11.95 -10.81
CA GLY A 92 -17.03 12.70 -9.54
C GLY A 92 -16.03 12.21 -8.49
N ALA A 93 -15.48 11.01 -8.64
CA ALA A 93 -14.53 10.45 -7.69
C ALA A 93 -13.07 10.90 -7.95
N VAL A 94 -12.76 11.30 -9.20
CA VAL A 94 -11.38 11.59 -9.62
C VAL A 94 -10.99 13.02 -9.24
N PRO A 95 -9.91 13.23 -8.48
CA PRO A 95 -9.44 14.57 -8.12
C PRO A 95 -9.12 15.42 -9.35
N SER A 96 -9.35 16.72 -9.28
CA SER A 96 -9.00 17.68 -10.36
C SER A 96 -7.51 17.94 -10.50
N ARG A 97 -6.70 17.56 -9.47
CA ARG A 97 -5.24 17.71 -9.50
C ARG A 97 -4.57 16.65 -10.40
N ALA A 98 -3.36 16.93 -10.84
CA ALA A 98 -2.55 15.93 -11.54
C ALA A 98 -2.19 14.74 -10.62
N ALA A 99 -2.15 13.52 -11.20
CA ALA A 99 -1.76 12.32 -10.47
C ALA A 99 -0.26 12.31 -10.09
N LEU A 100 0.58 13.01 -10.84
CA LEU A 100 2.00 13.24 -10.53
C LEU A 100 2.29 14.74 -10.60
N SER A 101 2.89 15.28 -9.55
CA SER A 101 3.35 16.67 -9.45
C SER A 101 4.88 16.70 -9.45
N LEU A 102 5.48 17.35 -10.44
CA LEU A 102 6.93 17.58 -10.48
C LEU A 102 7.37 18.45 -9.29
N GLY A 103 6.54 19.41 -8.88
CA GLY A 103 6.83 20.21 -7.68
C GLY A 103 6.98 19.37 -6.42
N ARG A 104 6.10 18.40 -6.18
CA ARG A 104 6.22 17.46 -5.05
C ARG A 104 7.42 16.53 -5.20
N LEU A 105 7.72 16.11 -6.43
CA LEU A 105 8.83 15.22 -6.71
C LEU A 105 10.19 15.84 -6.35
N PHE A 106 10.42 17.10 -6.73
CA PHE A 106 11.70 17.80 -6.55
C PHE A 106 11.76 18.73 -5.33
N LEU A 107 10.62 19.16 -4.83
CA LEU A 107 10.46 19.96 -3.62
C LEU A 107 9.51 19.22 -2.68
N PRO A 108 9.92 18.06 -2.15
CA PRO A 108 9.06 17.32 -1.23
C PRO A 108 8.70 18.27 -0.09
N ARG A 109 7.46 18.20 0.33
CA ARG A 109 6.99 18.98 1.48
C ARG A 109 7.81 18.51 2.67
N LEU A 110 8.92 19.19 2.95
CA LEU A 110 9.66 19.04 4.18
C LEU A 110 8.65 19.20 5.32
N THR A 111 8.13 18.04 5.75
CA THR A 111 7.30 17.85 6.93
C THR A 111 6.45 19.08 7.30
N ARG A 112 5.46 19.43 6.49
CA ARG A 112 4.33 20.16 7.02
C ARG A 112 3.64 19.13 7.92
N ARG A 113 4.00 19.13 9.21
CA ARG A 113 3.19 18.48 10.23
C ARG A 113 1.80 19.06 10.04
N LEU A 114 0.91 18.27 9.44
CA LEU A 114 -0.48 18.65 9.37
C LEU A 114 -0.91 18.76 10.83
N PRO A 115 -1.50 19.88 11.27
CA PRO A 115 -2.03 20.01 12.61
C PRO A 115 -3.24 19.07 12.71
N VAL A 116 -3.00 17.82 13.03
CA VAL A 116 -4.04 16.90 13.43
C VAL A 116 -4.01 16.90 14.93
N GLU A 117 -5.00 17.54 15.50
CA GLU A 117 -5.00 17.95 16.90
C GLU A 117 -5.00 16.79 17.87
N THR A 118 -5.43 15.60 17.52
CA THR A 118 -5.46 14.50 18.51
C THR A 118 -5.33 13.11 17.88
N ARG A 119 -4.22 12.47 18.18
CA ARG A 119 -4.09 11.02 18.18
C ARG A 119 -4.52 10.53 19.56
N GLU A 120 -5.61 9.79 19.61
CA GLU A 120 -6.09 9.16 20.84
C GLU A 120 -5.67 7.68 20.83
N VAL A 121 -5.28 7.15 21.99
CA VAL A 121 -5.02 5.71 22.15
C VAL A 121 -6.24 5.09 22.83
N LEU A 122 -6.98 4.28 22.08
CA LEU A 122 -8.15 3.56 22.56
C LEU A 122 -7.78 2.09 22.83
N ARG A 123 -8.49 1.43 23.74
CA ARG A 123 -8.33 0.01 24.01
C ARG A 123 -9.58 -0.74 23.55
N VAL A 124 -9.37 -1.80 22.80
CA VAL A 124 -10.45 -2.59 22.21
C VAL A 124 -10.86 -3.70 23.16
N ASP A 125 -12.08 -3.63 23.65
CA ASP A 125 -12.68 -4.70 24.44
C ASP A 125 -12.89 -5.95 23.59
N GLY A 126 -12.60 -7.13 24.13
CA GLY A 126 -12.71 -8.39 23.41
C GLY A 126 -11.46 -8.81 22.60
N ALA A 127 -10.50 -7.90 22.33
CA ALA A 127 -9.22 -8.21 21.71
C ALA A 127 -8.07 -8.22 22.74
N GLY A 128 -8.33 -8.66 23.97
CA GLY A 128 -7.34 -8.68 25.04
C GLY A 128 -6.82 -7.29 25.45
N GLY A 129 -7.61 -6.24 25.22
CA GLY A 129 -7.24 -4.86 25.52
C GLY A 129 -6.18 -4.29 24.56
N LEU A 130 -6.11 -4.79 23.32
CA LEU A 130 -5.18 -4.30 22.31
C LEU A 130 -5.42 -2.81 22.01
N PRO A 131 -4.36 -1.98 21.99
CA PRO A 131 -4.50 -0.58 21.67
C PRO A 131 -4.70 -0.34 20.19
N LEU A 132 -5.52 0.68 19.85
CA LEU A 132 -5.56 1.31 18.55
C LEU A 132 -5.26 2.80 18.67
N ASP A 133 -4.70 3.40 17.62
CA ASP A 133 -4.53 4.85 17.54
C ASP A 133 -5.66 5.41 16.69
N PHE A 134 -6.47 6.30 17.28
CA PHE A 134 -7.57 6.94 16.60
C PHE A 134 -7.22 8.38 16.22
N TYR A 135 -7.43 8.73 14.96
CA TYR A 135 -7.21 10.06 14.40
C TYR A 135 -8.58 10.62 13.97
N ARG A 136 -9.04 11.67 14.63
CA ARG A 136 -10.32 12.29 14.29
C ARG A 136 -10.25 12.96 12.91
N ALA A 137 -11.34 12.88 12.19
CA ALA A 137 -11.48 13.61 10.91
C ALA A 137 -11.45 15.11 11.15
N VAL A 138 -10.62 15.83 10.40
CA VAL A 138 -10.65 17.29 10.38
C VAL A 138 -11.80 17.72 9.45
N ASP A 139 -12.66 18.61 9.91
CA ASP A 139 -13.84 19.09 9.16
C ASP A 139 -14.74 17.96 8.62
N GLY A 140 -14.88 16.89 9.41
CA GLY A 140 -15.71 15.74 9.07
C GLY A 140 -17.19 16.11 8.87
N PRO A 141 -17.94 15.34 8.05
CA PRO A 141 -19.35 15.61 7.81
C PRO A 141 -20.19 15.49 9.08
N ARG A 142 -21.25 16.33 9.20
CA ARG A 142 -22.14 16.37 10.38
C ARG A 142 -22.81 15.04 10.74
N GLY A 143 -22.92 14.11 9.80
CA GLY A 143 -23.51 12.77 10.00
C GLY A 143 -22.49 11.68 10.40
N GLY A 144 -21.29 12.07 10.79
CA GLY A 144 -20.17 11.16 11.07
C GLY A 144 -19.23 10.96 9.87
N ALA A 145 -17.94 10.90 10.14
CA ALA A 145 -16.91 10.70 9.12
C ALA A 145 -16.82 9.23 8.69
N PRO A 146 -16.55 8.93 7.41
CA PRO A 146 -16.13 7.57 7.03
C PRO A 146 -14.87 7.17 7.80
N CYS A 147 -14.77 5.92 8.22
CA CYS A 147 -13.66 5.43 9.02
C CYS A 147 -12.74 4.51 8.20
N VAL A 148 -11.47 4.86 8.08
CA VAL A 148 -10.43 4.03 7.49
C VAL A 148 -9.73 3.24 8.59
N VAL A 149 -9.88 1.92 8.58
CA VAL A 149 -9.18 1.02 9.50
C VAL A 149 -7.85 0.65 8.87
N MET A 150 -6.75 1.17 9.47
CA MET A 150 -5.38 0.94 9.01
C MET A 150 -4.82 -0.31 9.68
N ILE A 151 -4.39 -1.28 8.86
CA ILE A 151 -3.85 -2.56 9.31
C ILE A 151 -2.38 -2.64 8.89
N HIS A 152 -1.49 -2.67 9.88
CA HIS A 152 -0.04 -2.61 9.64
C HIS A 152 0.50 -3.87 8.96
N GLY A 153 1.63 -3.73 8.26
CA GLY A 153 2.44 -4.83 7.75
C GLY A 153 3.39 -5.39 8.80
N GLY A 154 4.24 -6.34 8.39
CA GLY A 154 5.28 -6.91 9.26
C GLY A 154 5.27 -8.43 9.33
N GLY A 155 4.85 -9.13 8.24
CA GLY A 155 4.94 -10.58 8.14
C GLY A 155 4.14 -11.35 9.20
N TRP A 156 3.14 -10.74 9.79
CA TRP A 156 2.30 -11.26 10.89
C TRP A 156 3.05 -11.50 12.21
N ASP A 157 4.38 -11.37 12.24
CA ASP A 157 5.23 -11.59 13.43
C ASP A 157 5.87 -10.30 13.97
N GLY A 158 5.58 -9.15 13.35
CA GLY A 158 6.10 -7.84 13.73
C GLY A 158 5.23 -6.68 13.27
N GLY A 159 5.67 -5.45 13.59
CA GLY A 159 4.95 -4.22 13.32
C GLY A 159 3.93 -3.86 14.41
N ASP A 160 3.39 -2.67 14.32
CA ASP A 160 2.33 -2.18 15.19
C ASP A 160 1.56 -1.01 14.54
N ARG A 161 0.55 -0.50 15.24
CA ARG A 161 -0.34 0.60 14.82
C ARG A 161 0.37 1.92 14.52
N THR A 162 1.63 2.11 14.95
CA THR A 162 2.37 3.37 14.73
C THR A 162 3.01 3.43 13.34
N GLN A 163 2.92 2.35 12.56
CA GLN A 163 3.51 2.28 11.21
C GLN A 163 2.91 3.35 10.31
N LEU A 164 3.78 4.17 9.70
CA LEU A 164 3.42 5.24 8.76
C LEU A 164 2.35 6.22 9.30
N ALA A 165 2.47 6.65 10.55
CA ALA A 165 1.55 7.58 11.21
C ALA A 165 1.23 8.85 10.38
N ASP A 166 2.20 9.36 9.60
CA ASP A 166 1.99 10.50 8.70
C ASP A 166 0.93 10.22 7.62
N ALA A 167 0.78 8.97 7.18
CA ALA A 167 -0.29 8.60 6.23
C ALA A 167 -1.67 8.71 6.91
N ASN A 168 -1.77 8.34 8.20
CA ASN A 168 -2.99 8.45 8.98
C ASN A 168 -3.39 9.93 9.17
N HIS A 169 -2.42 10.77 9.51
CA HIS A 169 -2.63 12.23 9.61
C HIS A 169 -3.11 12.85 8.29
N ARG A 170 -2.54 12.43 7.15
CA ARG A 170 -2.99 12.93 5.84
C ARG A 170 -4.43 12.53 5.51
N LEU A 171 -4.86 11.34 5.87
CA LEU A 171 -6.25 10.89 5.70
C LEU A 171 -7.19 11.66 6.63
N ALA A 172 -6.80 11.84 7.89
CA ALA A 172 -7.59 12.62 8.86
C ALA A 172 -7.78 14.08 8.39
N ALA A 173 -6.73 14.69 7.84
CA ALA A 173 -6.80 16.04 7.24
C ALA A 173 -7.67 16.13 5.98
N ARG A 174 -8.03 14.99 5.38
CA ARG A 174 -8.96 14.90 4.23
C ARG A 174 -10.40 14.57 4.65
N GLY A 175 -10.71 14.61 5.95
CA GLY A 175 -12.06 14.39 6.47
C GLY A 175 -12.43 12.92 6.73
N TYR A 176 -11.46 12.00 6.74
CA TYR A 176 -11.65 10.61 7.16
C TYR A 176 -11.26 10.43 8.62
N ALA A 177 -12.07 9.76 9.41
CA ALA A 177 -11.56 9.21 10.66
C ALA A 177 -10.61 8.04 10.34
N VAL A 178 -9.53 7.89 11.11
CA VAL A 178 -8.59 6.79 10.90
C VAL A 178 -8.38 6.04 12.20
N ALA A 179 -8.52 4.72 12.15
CA ALA A 179 -8.23 3.83 13.27
C ALA A 179 -7.08 2.89 12.88
N ALA A 180 -5.87 3.19 13.35
CA ALA A 180 -4.72 2.32 13.16
C ALA A 180 -4.71 1.27 14.28
N ILE A 181 -4.88 0.00 13.90
CA ILE A 181 -5.06 -1.10 14.86
C ILE A 181 -3.77 -1.90 15.03
N SER A 182 -3.53 -2.39 16.24
CA SER A 182 -2.61 -3.50 16.51
C SER A 182 -3.40 -4.81 16.49
N TYR A 183 -2.72 -5.91 16.19
CA TYR A 183 -3.27 -7.26 16.25
C TYR A 183 -2.25 -8.21 16.88
N ARG A 184 -2.72 -9.33 17.42
CA ARG A 184 -1.89 -10.39 18.02
C ARG A 184 -0.97 -11.01 16.97
N LEU A 185 0.30 -11.16 17.32
CA LEU A 185 1.36 -11.57 16.41
C LEU A 185 1.67 -13.08 16.54
N ALA A 186 2.04 -13.69 15.40
CA ALA A 186 2.62 -15.02 15.34
C ALA A 186 4.07 -14.99 15.90
N PRO A 187 4.62 -16.12 16.32
CA PRO A 187 4.02 -17.46 16.39
C PRO A 187 3.13 -17.69 17.61
N GLN A 188 3.09 -16.74 18.58
CA GLN A 188 2.31 -16.87 19.82
C GLN A 188 0.82 -16.97 19.53
N HIS A 189 0.36 -16.22 18.51
CA HIS A 189 -1.03 -16.18 18.09
C HIS A 189 -1.12 -16.45 16.58
N ARG A 190 -1.50 -17.67 16.23
CA ARG A 190 -1.66 -18.12 14.85
C ARG A 190 -2.98 -17.62 14.28
N TRP A 191 -3.17 -17.80 12.97
CA TRP A 191 -4.47 -17.66 12.33
C TRP A 191 -5.53 -18.48 13.07
N PRO A 192 -6.74 -17.93 13.36
CA PRO A 192 -7.27 -16.64 12.85
C PRO A 192 -7.09 -15.44 13.81
N ALA A 193 -6.25 -15.51 14.85
CA ALA A 193 -6.19 -14.53 15.94
C ALA A 193 -6.07 -13.07 15.44
N ALA A 194 -5.16 -12.78 14.51
CA ALA A 194 -5.01 -11.43 13.96
C ALA A 194 -6.26 -10.95 13.22
N ALA A 195 -6.96 -11.84 12.50
CA ALA A 195 -8.20 -11.50 11.82
C ALA A 195 -9.37 -11.26 12.79
N GLU A 196 -9.41 -12.00 13.90
CA GLU A 196 -10.38 -11.79 14.99
C GLU A 196 -10.16 -10.42 15.65
N ASP A 197 -8.91 -10.00 15.85
CA ASP A 197 -8.58 -8.69 16.42
C ASP A 197 -9.00 -7.55 15.50
N VAL A 198 -8.83 -7.70 14.17
CA VAL A 198 -9.36 -6.74 13.19
C VAL A 198 -10.89 -6.64 13.30
N VAL A 199 -11.59 -7.77 13.38
CA VAL A 199 -13.05 -7.81 13.54
C VAL A 199 -13.49 -7.15 14.86
N ALA A 200 -12.79 -7.46 15.96
CA ALA A 200 -13.08 -6.85 17.27
C ALA A 200 -12.84 -5.33 17.25
N GLY A 201 -11.77 -4.87 16.59
CA GLY A 201 -11.51 -3.45 16.40
C GLY A 201 -12.61 -2.74 15.63
N ILE A 202 -13.11 -3.32 14.55
CA ILE A 202 -14.24 -2.78 13.79
C ILE A 202 -15.52 -2.76 14.63
N ALA A 203 -15.81 -3.83 15.38
CA ALA A 203 -16.98 -3.92 16.24
C ALA A 203 -16.95 -2.83 17.35
N TYR A 204 -15.78 -2.64 17.97
CA TYR A 204 -15.56 -1.57 18.95
C TYR A 204 -15.82 -0.19 18.33
N LEU A 205 -15.23 0.12 17.19
CA LEU A 205 -15.42 1.39 16.50
C LEU A 205 -16.90 1.64 16.14
N ARG A 206 -17.61 0.61 15.69
CA ARG A 206 -19.04 0.72 15.38
C ARG A 206 -19.90 0.97 16.61
N SER A 207 -19.62 0.30 17.72
CA SER A 207 -20.38 0.49 18.98
C SER A 207 -20.15 1.87 19.62
N HIS A 208 -18.98 2.49 19.36
CA HIS A 208 -18.63 3.82 19.85
C HIS A 208 -18.73 4.92 18.77
N ALA A 209 -19.44 4.63 17.67
CA ALA A 209 -19.45 5.49 16.49
C ALA A 209 -19.90 6.94 16.78
N ALA A 210 -20.93 7.11 17.60
CA ALA A 210 -21.45 8.43 17.98
C ALA A 210 -20.43 9.25 18.77
N GLU A 211 -19.74 8.62 19.73
CA GLU A 211 -18.71 9.25 20.56
C GLU A 211 -17.47 9.63 19.72
N LEU A 212 -17.09 8.75 18.81
CA LEU A 212 -15.93 8.94 17.95
C LEU A 212 -16.21 9.87 16.75
N GLY A 213 -17.47 10.22 16.49
CA GLY A 213 -17.87 11.07 15.38
C GLY A 213 -17.71 10.38 14.01
N ILE A 214 -17.88 9.05 13.96
CA ILE A 214 -17.79 8.24 12.73
C ILE A 214 -19.15 7.73 12.29
N ASP A 215 -19.27 7.45 10.98
CA ASP A 215 -20.45 6.80 10.44
C ASP A 215 -20.31 5.27 10.55
N PRO A 216 -21.17 4.57 11.34
CA PRO A 216 -21.08 3.13 11.56
C PRO A 216 -21.32 2.28 10.30
N GLU A 217 -21.79 2.89 9.21
CA GLU A 217 -22.10 2.23 7.94
C GLU A 217 -21.07 2.54 6.83
N ARG A 218 -19.96 3.26 7.15
CA ARG A 218 -18.95 3.64 6.17
C ARG A 218 -17.53 3.34 6.64
N PHE A 219 -17.17 2.05 6.62
CA PHE A 219 -15.82 1.58 6.93
C PHE A 219 -15.05 1.21 5.66
N ILE A 220 -13.77 1.52 5.63
CA ILE A 220 -12.82 1.09 4.62
C ILE A 220 -11.67 0.37 5.32
N LEU A 221 -11.34 -0.83 4.88
CA LEU A 221 -10.17 -1.54 5.40
C LEU A 221 -8.97 -1.23 4.51
N PHE A 222 -7.90 -0.75 5.09
CA PHE A 222 -6.66 -0.47 4.36
C PHE A 222 -5.47 -1.16 5.02
N GLY A 223 -4.87 -2.08 4.30
CA GLY A 223 -3.72 -2.82 4.80
C GLY A 223 -2.53 -2.81 3.85
N ARG A 224 -1.34 -3.01 4.42
CA ARG A 224 -0.07 -3.13 3.73
C ARG A 224 0.56 -4.48 3.99
N SER A 225 1.06 -5.18 2.96
CA SER A 225 1.74 -6.46 3.14
C SER A 225 0.85 -7.47 3.91
N ALA A 226 1.32 -8.01 5.02
CA ALA A 226 0.54 -8.84 5.94
C ALA A 226 -0.79 -8.19 6.35
N GLY A 227 -0.81 -6.88 6.62
CA GLY A 227 -2.03 -6.13 6.91
C GLY A 227 -2.98 -6.05 5.71
N GLY A 228 -2.46 -6.02 4.49
CA GLY A 228 -3.27 -6.06 3.26
C GLY A 228 -3.93 -7.42 3.05
N GLN A 229 -3.25 -8.51 3.42
CA GLN A 229 -3.85 -9.84 3.48
C GLN A 229 -4.99 -9.86 4.51
N LEU A 230 -4.78 -9.32 5.72
CA LEU A 230 -5.83 -9.23 6.74
C LEU A 230 -7.00 -8.36 6.28
N ALA A 231 -6.73 -7.21 5.65
CA ALA A 231 -7.77 -6.33 5.11
C ALA A 231 -8.67 -7.04 4.10
N THR A 232 -8.08 -7.80 3.17
CA THR A 232 -8.85 -8.57 2.17
C THR A 232 -9.54 -9.78 2.79
N ALA A 233 -8.85 -10.56 3.65
CA ALA A 233 -9.43 -11.75 4.28
C ALA A 233 -10.61 -11.43 5.21
N VAL A 234 -10.55 -10.29 5.92
CA VAL A 234 -11.66 -9.82 6.76
C VAL A 234 -12.73 -9.12 5.93
N GLY A 235 -12.33 -8.22 5.02
CA GLY A 235 -13.25 -7.41 4.23
C GLY A 235 -14.13 -8.21 3.25
N TYR A 236 -13.69 -9.39 2.84
CA TYR A 236 -14.44 -10.26 1.92
C TYR A 236 -15.37 -11.27 2.64
N ARG A 237 -15.37 -11.26 3.98
CA ARG A 237 -16.33 -12.07 4.73
C ARG A 237 -17.76 -11.60 4.47
N PRO A 238 -18.72 -12.54 4.33
CA PRO A 238 -20.11 -12.17 4.10
C PRO A 238 -20.72 -11.43 5.30
N GLY A 239 -21.84 -10.72 5.05
CA GLY A 239 -22.62 -10.08 6.12
C GLY A 239 -22.07 -8.76 6.64
N GLN A 240 -21.16 -8.10 5.92
CA GLN A 240 -20.54 -6.84 6.34
C GLN A 240 -20.83 -5.67 5.38
N PRO A 241 -22.10 -5.26 5.16
CA PRO A 241 -22.45 -4.21 4.19
C PRO A 241 -21.90 -2.83 4.55
N PHE A 242 -21.52 -2.63 5.80
CA PHE A 242 -20.86 -1.43 6.30
C PHE A 242 -19.40 -1.29 5.84
N ILE A 243 -18.75 -2.35 5.36
CA ILE A 243 -17.46 -2.29 4.71
C ILE A 243 -17.67 -1.83 3.27
N ARG A 244 -17.38 -0.56 3.04
CA ARG A 244 -17.63 0.12 1.75
C ARG A 244 -16.53 -0.13 0.73
N GLY A 245 -15.35 -0.54 1.17
CA GLY A 245 -14.23 -0.81 0.30
C GLY A 245 -13.03 -1.41 1.02
N VAL A 246 -12.14 -2.02 0.24
CA VAL A 246 -10.90 -2.61 0.72
C VAL A 246 -9.73 -2.06 -0.11
N VAL A 247 -8.65 -1.68 0.57
CA VAL A 247 -7.38 -1.25 -0.04
C VAL A 247 -6.29 -2.19 0.41
N ALA A 248 -5.56 -2.77 -0.51
CA ALA A 248 -4.43 -3.63 -0.20
C ALA A 248 -3.20 -3.25 -1.04
N TYR A 249 -2.14 -2.86 -0.36
CA TYR A 249 -0.86 -2.57 -0.96
C TYR A 249 0.09 -3.75 -0.80
N TYR A 250 0.65 -4.20 -1.91
CA TYR A 250 1.69 -5.25 -2.03
C TYR A 250 1.46 -6.45 -1.09
N ALA A 251 0.24 -6.96 -1.07
CA ALA A 251 -0.19 -8.00 -0.15
C ALA A 251 -0.31 -9.40 -0.80
N PRO A 252 -0.09 -10.49 -0.04
CA PRO A 252 -0.40 -11.84 -0.49
C PRO A 252 -1.90 -12.11 -0.32
N HIS A 253 -2.56 -12.58 -1.38
CA HIS A 253 -4.01 -12.81 -1.40
C HIS A 253 -4.42 -14.26 -1.59
N ASP A 254 -3.48 -15.10 -2.06
CA ASP A 254 -3.61 -16.55 -2.20
C ASP A 254 -2.37 -17.18 -1.58
N LEU A 255 -2.54 -17.73 -0.35
CA LEU A 255 -1.41 -18.21 0.43
C LEU A 255 -0.92 -19.57 -0.06
N HIS A 256 -1.77 -20.40 -0.67
CA HIS A 256 -1.34 -21.61 -1.37
C HIS A 256 -0.49 -21.27 -2.60
N PHE A 257 -0.91 -20.26 -3.38
CA PHE A 257 -0.12 -19.77 -4.50
C PHE A 257 1.21 -19.18 -4.04
N ALA A 258 1.20 -18.42 -2.94
CA ALA A 258 2.41 -17.87 -2.33
C ALA A 258 3.38 -18.98 -1.94
N TRP A 259 2.91 -20.01 -1.22
CA TRP A 259 3.73 -21.14 -0.82
C TRP A 259 4.40 -21.85 -1.99
N ARG A 260 3.63 -22.13 -3.05
CA ARG A 260 4.14 -22.88 -4.22
C ARG A 260 5.09 -22.08 -5.12
N ASN A 261 5.04 -20.75 -5.07
CA ASN A 261 5.74 -19.90 -6.04
C ASN A 261 6.77 -18.96 -5.42
N THR A 262 6.97 -18.96 -4.10
CA THR A 262 8.04 -18.20 -3.47
C THR A 262 9.33 -19.01 -3.54
N PRO A 263 10.44 -18.44 -4.07
CA PRO A 263 11.72 -19.14 -4.08
C PRO A 263 12.29 -19.27 -2.69
N GLU A 264 13.01 -20.36 -2.44
CA GLU A 264 13.80 -20.54 -1.21
C GLU A 264 14.94 -19.50 -1.14
N GLY A 265 15.31 -19.09 0.06
CA GLY A 265 16.43 -18.16 0.27
C GLY A 265 16.14 -16.70 -0.13
N GLY A 266 14.85 -16.30 -0.22
CA GLY A 266 14.44 -14.93 -0.46
C GLY A 266 14.83 -13.97 0.69
N ILE A 267 14.48 -12.68 0.54
CA ILE A 267 14.77 -11.60 1.53
C ILE A 267 14.20 -11.91 2.90
N LEU A 268 13.02 -12.52 2.94
CA LEU A 268 12.36 -13.04 4.14
C LEU A 268 12.40 -14.58 4.09
N ASP A 269 12.55 -15.20 5.24
CA ASP A 269 12.23 -16.61 5.37
C ASP A 269 10.72 -16.81 5.33
N PHE A 270 10.18 -16.73 4.10
CA PHE A 270 8.75 -16.76 3.85
C PHE A 270 8.10 -18.05 4.35
N PHE A 271 8.76 -19.18 4.18
CA PHE A 271 8.22 -20.49 4.62
C PHE A 271 8.13 -20.58 6.14
N LYS A 272 9.11 -20.01 6.85
CA LYS A 272 9.06 -19.90 8.31
C LYS A 272 7.89 -19.00 8.75
N LEU A 273 7.75 -17.82 8.14
CA LEU A 273 6.65 -16.91 8.45
C LEU A 273 5.28 -17.56 8.24
N MET A 274 5.09 -18.26 7.12
CA MET A 274 3.85 -18.96 6.83
C MET A 274 3.53 -20.06 7.84
N ARG A 275 4.54 -20.88 8.19
CA ARG A 275 4.37 -21.92 9.23
C ARG A 275 4.05 -21.32 10.60
N GLN A 276 4.71 -20.23 10.96
CA GLN A 276 4.44 -19.52 12.20
C GLN A 276 3.02 -18.95 12.24
N TYR A 277 2.58 -18.35 11.14
CA TYR A 277 1.28 -17.68 11.05
C TYR A 277 0.12 -18.66 10.91
N LEU A 278 0.25 -19.68 10.05
CA LEU A 278 -0.85 -20.62 9.72
C LEU A 278 -0.80 -21.92 10.52
N GLY A 279 0.32 -22.19 11.19
CA GLY A 279 0.46 -23.37 12.07
C GLY A 279 1.16 -24.56 11.44
N GLY A 280 1.54 -24.49 10.16
CA GLY A 280 2.23 -25.56 9.44
C GLY A 280 2.39 -25.25 7.95
N ALA A 281 2.86 -26.23 7.19
CA ALA A 281 2.82 -26.21 5.72
C ALA A 281 1.37 -26.44 5.22
N PRO A 282 1.07 -26.20 3.93
CA PRO A 282 -0.28 -26.40 3.39
C PRO A 282 -0.87 -27.79 3.63
N GLU A 283 -0.02 -28.83 3.64
CA GLU A 283 -0.42 -30.20 3.90
C GLU A 283 -0.83 -30.45 5.36
N GLU A 284 -0.29 -29.64 6.29
CA GLU A 284 -0.53 -29.73 7.73
C GLU A 284 -1.66 -28.79 8.18
N ALA A 285 -1.83 -27.64 7.50
CA ALA A 285 -2.72 -26.55 7.91
C ALA A 285 -3.62 -26.04 6.75
N SER A 286 -4.02 -26.90 5.81
CA SER A 286 -4.74 -26.52 4.58
C SER A 286 -5.93 -25.58 4.84
N ARG A 287 -6.73 -25.87 5.85
CA ARG A 287 -7.87 -25.03 6.23
C ARG A 287 -7.46 -23.59 6.58
N ALA A 288 -6.36 -23.40 7.30
CA ALA A 288 -5.86 -22.06 7.64
C ALA A 288 -5.40 -21.29 6.38
N TYR A 289 -4.76 -21.99 5.43
CA TYR A 289 -4.40 -21.41 4.13
C TYR A 289 -5.62 -20.98 3.33
N ASP A 290 -6.66 -21.82 3.27
CA ASP A 290 -7.93 -21.52 2.58
C ASP A 290 -8.63 -20.31 3.20
N GLU A 291 -8.84 -20.33 4.52
CA GLU A 291 -9.54 -19.28 5.25
C GLU A 291 -8.81 -17.94 5.24
N ALA A 292 -7.46 -17.95 5.25
CA ALA A 292 -6.64 -16.76 5.19
C ALA A 292 -6.46 -16.22 3.75
N SER A 293 -6.86 -16.97 2.71
CA SER A 293 -6.72 -16.58 1.31
C SER A 293 -7.96 -15.87 0.80
N ALA A 294 -7.91 -14.55 0.72
CA ALA A 294 -9.02 -13.73 0.18
C ALA A 294 -9.40 -14.10 -1.26
N TYR A 295 -8.45 -14.65 -2.05
CA TYR A 295 -8.68 -15.10 -3.42
C TYR A 295 -9.85 -16.08 -3.53
N HIS A 296 -10.00 -16.98 -2.56
CA HIS A 296 -11.08 -17.99 -2.52
C HIS A 296 -12.41 -17.43 -2.01
N ALA A 297 -12.37 -16.30 -1.30
CA ALA A 297 -13.54 -15.68 -0.70
C ALA A 297 -14.25 -14.67 -1.63
N VAL A 298 -13.75 -14.44 -2.84
CA VAL A 298 -14.35 -13.50 -3.80
C VAL A 298 -15.72 -14.00 -4.26
N THR A 299 -16.71 -13.12 -4.12
CA THR A 299 -18.08 -13.31 -4.59
C THR A 299 -18.59 -12.03 -5.25
N PRO A 300 -19.75 -12.03 -5.94
CA PRO A 300 -20.34 -10.79 -6.46
C PRO A 300 -20.66 -9.73 -5.39
N GLN A 301 -20.76 -10.13 -4.11
CA GLN A 301 -21.02 -9.25 -2.98
C GLN A 301 -19.73 -8.68 -2.34
N THR A 302 -18.57 -9.13 -2.80
CA THR A 302 -17.25 -8.59 -2.34
C THR A 302 -17.21 -7.07 -2.51
N PRO A 303 -16.76 -6.32 -1.49
CA PRO A 303 -16.71 -4.86 -1.57
C PRO A 303 -15.74 -4.38 -2.67
N PRO A 304 -15.99 -3.19 -3.24
CA PRO A 304 -15.05 -2.53 -4.14
C PRO A 304 -13.62 -2.57 -3.60
N THR A 305 -12.64 -2.81 -4.48
CA THR A 305 -11.26 -3.06 -4.03
C THR A 305 -10.23 -2.27 -4.84
N LEU A 306 -9.29 -1.62 -4.13
CA LEU A 306 -8.09 -1.01 -4.71
C LEU A 306 -6.86 -1.85 -4.37
N LEU A 307 -6.15 -2.29 -5.40
CA LEU A 307 -4.88 -3.03 -5.29
C LEU A 307 -3.74 -2.16 -5.84
N VAL A 308 -2.64 -2.05 -5.11
CA VAL A 308 -1.41 -1.37 -5.58
C VAL A 308 -0.21 -2.26 -5.31
N HIS A 309 0.61 -2.50 -6.35
CA HIS A 309 1.75 -3.42 -6.21
C HIS A 309 2.94 -2.99 -7.05
N GLY A 310 4.14 -3.15 -6.50
CA GLY A 310 5.39 -2.91 -7.17
C GLY A 310 5.82 -4.10 -8.03
N GLY A 311 6.17 -3.87 -9.30
CA GLY A 311 6.61 -4.92 -10.23
C GLY A 311 7.96 -5.53 -9.90
N LYS A 312 8.75 -4.89 -9.00
CA LYS A 312 10.05 -5.37 -8.52
C LYS A 312 10.01 -5.85 -7.06
N ASP A 313 8.83 -6.13 -6.56
CA ASP A 313 8.64 -6.64 -5.21
C ASP A 313 9.24 -8.05 -5.06
N SER A 314 10.27 -8.15 -4.21
CA SER A 314 10.97 -9.41 -3.89
C SER A 314 10.49 -10.04 -2.59
N LEU A 315 9.58 -9.40 -1.84
CA LEU A 315 9.01 -9.92 -0.61
C LEU A 315 7.68 -10.62 -0.87
N VAL A 316 6.83 -9.98 -1.69
CA VAL A 316 5.55 -10.52 -2.10
C VAL A 316 5.44 -10.38 -3.62
N TRP A 317 5.37 -11.49 -4.33
CA TRP A 317 5.32 -11.47 -5.78
C TRP A 317 4.06 -10.74 -6.29
N PHE A 318 4.22 -9.74 -7.15
CA PHE A 318 3.15 -8.89 -7.67
C PHE A 318 1.99 -9.66 -8.34
N ARG A 319 2.25 -10.90 -8.78
CA ARG A 319 1.23 -11.82 -9.29
C ARG A 319 0.10 -12.11 -8.29
N GLN A 320 0.33 -11.91 -7.02
CA GLN A 320 -0.72 -12.00 -6.00
C GLN A 320 -1.85 -11.01 -6.27
N SER A 321 -1.50 -9.74 -6.51
CA SER A 321 -2.50 -8.71 -6.84
C SER A 321 -3.08 -8.85 -8.24
N GLU A 322 -2.28 -9.29 -9.23
CA GLU A 322 -2.81 -9.57 -10.58
C GLU A 322 -3.87 -10.67 -10.56
N ARG A 323 -3.59 -11.77 -9.86
CA ARG A 323 -4.54 -12.90 -9.72
C ARG A 323 -5.81 -12.48 -9.00
N LEU A 324 -5.69 -11.71 -7.90
CA LEU A 324 -6.88 -11.22 -7.20
C LEU A 324 -7.68 -10.25 -8.08
N ALA A 325 -7.02 -9.35 -8.82
CA ALA A 325 -7.72 -8.44 -9.75
C ALA A 325 -8.49 -9.22 -10.84
N ALA A 326 -7.88 -10.25 -11.43
CA ALA A 326 -8.56 -11.12 -12.37
C ALA A 326 -9.78 -11.83 -11.74
N ARG A 327 -9.62 -12.32 -10.51
CA ARG A 327 -10.70 -12.98 -9.78
C ARG A 327 -11.86 -12.03 -9.46
N LEU A 328 -11.57 -10.78 -9.08
CA LEU A 328 -12.57 -9.74 -8.88
C LEU A 328 -13.32 -9.41 -10.18
N ALA A 329 -12.59 -9.34 -11.32
CA ALA A 329 -13.19 -9.14 -12.64
C ALA A 329 -14.15 -10.27 -13.02
N GLU A 330 -13.76 -11.53 -12.82
CA GLU A 330 -14.60 -12.72 -13.07
C GLU A 330 -15.93 -12.65 -12.32
N HIS A 331 -15.96 -12.05 -11.14
CA HIS A 331 -17.16 -11.91 -10.31
C HIS A 331 -17.88 -10.57 -10.47
N GLY A 332 -17.46 -9.71 -11.42
CA GLY A 332 -18.06 -8.41 -11.65
C GLY A 332 -17.86 -7.39 -10.51
N VAL A 333 -16.89 -7.63 -9.62
CA VAL A 333 -16.61 -6.74 -8.49
C VAL A 333 -15.89 -5.48 -8.97
N PRO A 334 -16.36 -4.26 -8.66
CA PRO A 334 -15.64 -3.04 -8.99
C PRO A 334 -14.25 -3.02 -8.34
N HIS A 335 -13.20 -2.91 -9.13
CA HIS A 335 -11.84 -2.89 -8.62
C HIS A 335 -10.90 -2.10 -9.54
N ALA A 336 -9.80 -1.63 -8.97
CA ALA A 336 -8.68 -1.07 -9.72
C ALA A 336 -7.38 -1.73 -9.25
N TYR A 337 -6.52 -2.07 -10.20
CA TYR A 337 -5.16 -2.52 -9.95
C TYR A 337 -4.16 -1.53 -10.54
N LEU A 338 -3.36 -0.91 -9.65
CA LEU A 338 -2.27 -0.01 -10.01
C LEU A 338 -0.95 -0.77 -9.89
N ALA A 339 -0.42 -1.21 -11.03
CA ALA A 339 0.92 -1.76 -11.12
C ALA A 339 1.95 -0.63 -11.25
N LEU A 340 3.03 -0.71 -10.45
CA LEU A 340 4.16 0.22 -10.46
C LEU A 340 5.42 -0.55 -10.89
N PRO A 341 5.79 -0.56 -12.20
CA PRO A 341 6.79 -1.51 -12.76
C PRO A 341 8.18 -1.44 -12.12
N TRP A 342 8.57 -0.28 -11.58
CA TRP A 342 9.87 -0.06 -10.94
C TRP A 342 9.86 -0.27 -9.44
N ALA A 343 8.67 -0.20 -8.82
CA ALA A 343 8.55 -0.15 -7.37
C ALA A 343 8.82 -1.52 -6.72
N VAL A 344 9.42 -1.46 -5.57
CA VAL A 344 9.63 -2.61 -4.68
C VAL A 344 8.62 -2.58 -3.53
N HIS A 345 8.66 -3.57 -2.64
CA HIS A 345 7.84 -3.59 -1.42
C HIS A 345 8.04 -2.33 -0.57
N ALA A 346 6.99 -1.78 0.02
CA ALA A 346 6.98 -0.56 0.85
C ALA A 346 7.38 0.73 0.09
N PHE A 347 7.12 0.83 -1.21
CA PHE A 347 7.38 2.03 -2.03
C PHE A 347 6.68 3.28 -1.49
N ASP A 348 5.56 3.14 -0.80
CA ASP A 348 4.74 4.24 -0.24
C ASP A 348 5.33 4.86 1.05
N PHE A 349 6.52 4.41 1.46
CA PHE A 349 7.32 5.07 2.49
C PHE A 349 7.63 6.54 2.14
N ASN A 350 7.83 6.85 0.83
CA ASN A 350 7.92 8.22 0.35
C ASN A 350 6.61 8.65 -0.34
N PRO A 351 5.73 9.42 0.33
CA PRO A 351 4.47 9.87 -0.26
C PRO A 351 4.64 10.88 -1.42
N ASP A 352 5.80 11.53 -1.53
CA ASP A 352 6.12 12.49 -2.58
C ASP A 352 6.96 11.88 -3.71
N GLY A 353 7.39 10.63 -3.56
CA GLY A 353 8.07 9.85 -4.58
C GLY A 353 7.16 9.46 -5.75
N PRO A 354 7.75 8.93 -6.84
CA PRO A 354 7.01 8.52 -8.03
C PRO A 354 5.87 7.54 -7.74
N GLY A 355 6.15 6.50 -6.96
CA GLY A 355 5.16 5.49 -6.59
C GLY A 355 4.16 6.00 -5.56
N GLY A 356 4.65 6.71 -4.55
CA GLY A 356 3.82 7.28 -3.48
C GLY A 356 2.75 8.24 -4.00
N GLN A 357 3.10 9.14 -4.94
CA GLN A 357 2.14 10.08 -5.51
C GLN A 357 1.02 9.40 -6.32
N LEU A 358 1.35 8.41 -7.15
CA LEU A 358 0.36 7.67 -7.94
C LEU A 358 -0.56 6.85 -7.05
N ALA A 359 -0.01 6.20 -6.02
CA ALA A 359 -0.77 5.44 -5.05
C ALA A 359 -1.71 6.34 -4.23
N ASP A 360 -1.23 7.54 -3.79
CA ASP A 360 -2.04 8.53 -3.08
C ASP A 360 -3.20 9.06 -3.95
N PHE A 361 -2.96 9.29 -5.25
CA PHE A 361 -4.00 9.69 -6.19
C PHE A 361 -5.07 8.62 -6.38
N ALA A 362 -4.65 7.36 -6.55
CA ALA A 362 -5.57 6.23 -6.70
C ALA A 362 -6.37 6.00 -5.40
N LEU A 363 -5.71 6.11 -4.24
CA LEU A 363 -6.35 5.99 -2.93
C LEU A 363 -7.42 7.08 -2.73
N GLU A 364 -7.09 8.35 -3.00
CA GLU A 364 -8.03 9.47 -2.88
C GLU A 364 -9.25 9.27 -3.79
N THR A 365 -9.03 8.88 -5.05
CA THR A 365 -10.10 8.54 -5.99
C THR A 365 -11.00 7.42 -5.45
N PHE A 366 -10.38 6.34 -4.98
CA PHE A 366 -11.11 5.18 -4.44
C PHE A 366 -11.93 5.56 -3.22
N LEU A 367 -11.32 6.22 -2.23
CA LEU A 367 -12.00 6.63 -1.01
C LEU A 367 -13.20 7.54 -1.32
N THR A 368 -13.03 8.53 -2.20
CA THR A 368 -14.12 9.38 -2.65
C THR A 368 -15.25 8.56 -3.27
N ALA A 369 -14.94 7.62 -4.16
CA ALA A 369 -15.94 6.78 -4.82
C ALA A 369 -16.79 5.96 -3.83
N VAL A 370 -16.11 5.30 -2.86
CA VAL A 370 -16.81 4.36 -1.98
C VAL A 370 -17.49 5.03 -0.78
N THR A 371 -17.19 6.32 -0.53
CA THR A 371 -17.77 7.06 0.61
C THR A 371 -18.78 8.14 0.20
N SER A 372 -18.84 8.56 -1.08
CA SER A 372 -19.72 9.64 -1.55
C SER A 372 -21.17 9.25 -1.86
N GLY A 373 -21.56 7.96 -1.77
CA GLY A 373 -22.93 7.50 -2.03
C GLY A 373 -23.45 6.55 -0.95
N ARG A 374 -24.76 6.62 -0.61
CA ARG A 374 -25.46 5.46 -0.08
C ARG A 374 -25.47 4.40 -1.20
N ARG A 375 -25.04 3.15 -0.93
CA ARG A 375 -25.37 2.06 -1.85
C ARG A 375 -26.90 2.04 -1.95
N GLU A 376 -27.45 2.30 -3.13
CA GLU A 376 -28.82 1.85 -3.38
C GLU A 376 -28.83 0.34 -3.21
N PRO A 377 -29.79 -0.22 -2.45
CA PRO A 377 -29.94 -1.66 -2.38
C PRO A 377 -30.11 -2.17 -3.81
N ALA A 378 -29.32 -3.18 -4.20
CA ALA A 378 -29.49 -3.82 -5.51
C ALA A 378 -30.96 -4.18 -5.66
N SER A 379 -31.62 -3.58 -6.65
CA SER A 379 -32.98 -3.92 -7.01
C SER A 379 -33.01 -5.43 -7.28
N ARG A 380 -33.87 -6.13 -6.54
CA ARG A 380 -34.10 -7.56 -6.65
C ARG A 380 -34.59 -7.96 -8.04
#